data_226b70e98707345b5782bd86d67987ff
#
_entry.id   226b70e98707345b5782bd86d67987ff
#
_cell.length_a   1.000
_cell.length_b   1.000
_cell.length_c   1.000
_cell.angle_alpha   90.00
_cell.angle_beta   90.00
_cell.angle_gamma   90.00
#
_symmetry.space_group_name_H-M   'P 1'
#
loop_
_entity.id
_entity.type
_entity.pdbx_description
1 polymer ?
#
loop_
_entity_poly.entity_id
_entity_poly.type
_entity_poly.pdbx_seq_one_letter_code
_entity_poly.pdbx_strand_id
1 'polypeptide(L)'
;MEKKYDVIVVGAGINGIACAAYLAKSGLKTLVLEKRNECAPFALTEDIFGAGIPVDTHAGVCFLPMSPVWGDLELDKFGFDLIVASAPAGTVWEKENLVWYINPQKTAEAISKFSQKDSKTFLEIVSKIMPDIPEILQEAVFSPAEEEKEDYLWSLGKYLGFPPEEFKTMNCFEILDLLYESERVKTASFGACDIAVFGDPAEKGEGAVMTALAFTIVIGVPAGGMHTLPHSLVRCFKYYGGTLLLNAPVERVERKEGGGFRVFLSEDAPYPQKEFESKCVVMHTSPPISLKILGDLAKQDDDFYKKAKDWDMTGHCAFTSYFLLKDLRWESESWNPDIAKVPFPLRAYDSWEHAKISVQKMKNEEVLDVIGDIAEMYNLSAVDPSRAKSGYRVLVFEMEYPINLRRYGGKQKWDDRSFVDIIHNGHIELLSRLIKNFKENLVASMYFTPIDNWRRNPSAIYGHELGGDVSGPQWYTGRIYPRSKIQGLYFSNGIWPASLTHLGSGYVAATCVAEDLGVKQKQEWWRWKPYEYFLKKLPELKKI
;
A
#
# COMPACT_ATOMS: atom_id res chain seq x y z
N MET A 1 31.04 -4.27 -16.84
CA MET A 1 29.73 -4.88 -16.50
C MET A 1 29.28 -5.74 -17.67
N GLU A 2 28.46 -6.74 -17.42
CA GLU A 2 27.87 -7.51 -18.50
C GLU A 2 26.89 -6.67 -19.32
N LYS A 3 26.84 -6.88 -20.63
CA LYS A 3 25.98 -6.11 -21.53
C LYS A 3 24.61 -6.77 -21.78
N LYS A 4 24.51 -8.11 -21.59
CA LYS A 4 23.30 -8.89 -21.94
C LYS A 4 22.70 -9.56 -20.72
N TYR A 5 21.38 -9.43 -20.60
CA TYR A 5 20.55 -10.00 -19.53
C TYR A 5 19.35 -10.76 -20.12
N ASP A 6 18.73 -11.62 -19.32
CA ASP A 6 17.43 -12.19 -19.69
C ASP A 6 16.34 -11.16 -19.46
N VAL A 7 16.36 -10.47 -18.30
CA VAL A 7 15.38 -9.45 -17.94
C VAL A 7 16.04 -8.19 -17.40
N ILE A 8 15.56 -7.03 -17.80
CA ILE A 8 15.89 -5.74 -17.18
C ILE A 8 14.62 -5.18 -16.52
N VAL A 9 14.70 -4.86 -15.23
CA VAL A 9 13.64 -4.16 -14.48
C VAL A 9 14.02 -2.69 -14.37
N VAL A 10 13.16 -1.81 -14.83
CA VAL A 10 13.34 -0.35 -14.79
C VAL A 10 12.58 0.23 -13.59
N GLY A 11 13.32 0.63 -12.57
CA GLY A 11 12.81 1.10 -11.28
C GLY A 11 12.94 0.04 -10.17
N ALA A 12 13.50 0.48 -9.03
CA ALA A 12 13.71 -0.34 -7.84
C ALA A 12 12.78 0.05 -6.68
N GLY A 13 11.53 0.42 -6.98
CA GLY A 13 10.47 0.46 -5.98
C GLY A 13 10.28 -0.93 -5.36
N ILE A 14 9.61 -1.02 -4.21
CA ILE A 14 9.50 -2.26 -3.44
C ILE A 14 8.96 -3.44 -4.27
N ASN A 15 7.98 -3.20 -5.14
CA ASN A 15 7.41 -4.21 -6.03
C ASN A 15 8.33 -4.55 -7.21
N GLY A 16 9.11 -3.58 -7.72
CA GLY A 16 10.11 -3.83 -8.76
C GLY A 16 11.24 -4.74 -8.28
N ILE A 17 11.74 -4.53 -7.07
CA ILE A 17 12.74 -5.41 -6.44
C ILE A 17 12.14 -6.78 -6.13
N ALA A 18 10.89 -6.87 -5.68
CA ALA A 18 10.22 -8.15 -5.46
C ALA A 18 10.13 -8.94 -6.77
N CYS A 19 9.68 -8.32 -7.86
CA CYS A 19 9.66 -8.92 -9.19
C CYS A 19 11.04 -9.41 -9.60
N ALA A 20 12.06 -8.57 -9.48
CA ALA A 20 13.44 -8.93 -9.83
C ALA A 20 13.99 -10.11 -8.99
N ALA A 21 13.64 -10.17 -7.68
CA ALA A 21 14.06 -11.25 -6.80
C ALA A 21 13.46 -12.60 -7.22
N TYR A 22 12.18 -12.63 -7.59
CA TYR A 22 11.54 -13.82 -8.14
C TYR A 22 12.24 -14.30 -9.43
N LEU A 23 12.50 -13.38 -10.36
CA LEU A 23 13.13 -13.70 -11.63
C LEU A 23 14.57 -14.20 -11.45
N ALA A 24 15.35 -13.56 -10.58
CA ALA A 24 16.70 -14.02 -10.26
C ALA A 24 16.70 -15.39 -9.57
N LYS A 25 15.81 -15.62 -8.59
CA LYS A 25 15.64 -16.92 -7.92
C LYS A 25 15.20 -18.02 -8.89
N SER A 26 14.51 -17.66 -9.98
CA SER A 26 14.16 -18.59 -11.07
C SER A 26 15.33 -18.91 -12.04
N GLY A 27 16.51 -18.37 -11.78
CA GLY A 27 17.71 -18.59 -12.60
C GLY A 27 17.84 -17.65 -13.80
N LEU A 28 17.00 -16.62 -13.91
CA LEU A 28 17.11 -15.62 -14.97
C LEU A 28 18.15 -14.56 -14.61
N LYS A 29 19.03 -14.26 -15.55
CA LYS A 29 20.02 -13.20 -15.42
C LYS A 29 19.32 -11.85 -15.43
N THR A 30 19.14 -11.26 -14.26
CA THR A 30 18.29 -10.08 -14.05
C THR A 30 19.11 -8.86 -13.65
N LEU A 31 18.86 -7.73 -14.34
CA LEU A 31 19.39 -6.39 -14.02
C LEU A 31 18.27 -5.48 -13.54
N VAL A 32 18.52 -4.77 -12.45
CA VAL A 32 17.65 -3.67 -12.00
C VAL A 32 18.37 -2.34 -12.19
N LEU A 33 17.69 -1.38 -12.79
CA LEU A 33 18.17 -0.01 -13.03
C LEU A 33 17.32 0.96 -12.21
N GLU A 34 17.96 1.66 -11.27
CA GLU A 34 17.29 2.62 -10.37
C GLU A 34 17.89 4.01 -10.53
N LYS A 35 17.02 5.00 -10.70
CA LYS A 35 17.43 6.41 -10.86
C LYS A 35 18.04 6.98 -9.58
N ARG A 36 17.51 6.60 -8.42
CA ARG A 36 17.93 7.10 -7.12
C ARG A 36 19.20 6.40 -6.63
N ASN A 37 19.79 6.95 -5.58
CA ASN A 37 20.90 6.35 -4.83
C ASN A 37 20.47 5.23 -3.88
N GLU A 38 19.16 4.95 -3.79
CA GLU A 38 18.59 3.92 -2.93
C GLU A 38 17.28 3.37 -3.53
N CYS A 39 16.88 2.17 -3.06
CA CYS A 39 15.65 1.49 -3.47
C CYS A 39 14.47 1.93 -2.60
N ALA A 40 13.25 1.75 -3.13
CA ALA A 40 11.99 1.81 -2.39
C ALA A 40 11.80 3.07 -1.53
N PRO A 41 11.76 4.28 -2.12
CA PRO A 41 11.75 5.56 -1.40
C PRO A 41 10.53 5.75 -0.47
N PHE A 42 9.45 4.97 -0.64
CA PHE A 42 8.28 4.99 0.25
C PHE A 42 8.28 3.85 1.30
N ALA A 43 9.39 3.13 1.42
CA ALA A 43 9.59 2.09 2.44
C ALA A 43 10.93 2.31 3.17
N LEU A 44 11.16 3.54 3.62
CA LEU A 44 12.40 3.96 4.29
C LEU A 44 12.16 4.27 5.77
N THR A 45 13.20 4.07 6.54
CA THR A 45 13.27 4.44 7.96
C THR A 45 14.46 5.38 8.14
N GLU A 46 14.23 6.57 8.68
CA GLU A 46 15.22 7.64 8.76
C GLU A 46 15.19 8.31 10.13
N ASP A 47 16.29 8.91 10.55
CA ASP A 47 16.33 9.78 11.72
C ASP A 47 16.03 11.23 11.35
N ILE A 48 14.76 11.54 11.12
CA ILE A 48 14.31 12.86 10.67
C ILE A 48 14.39 13.94 11.76
N PHE A 49 14.50 13.55 13.02
CA PHE A 49 14.63 14.48 14.15
C PHE A 49 16.07 14.73 14.59
N GLY A 50 17.05 14.02 14.04
CA GLY A 50 18.45 14.10 14.46
C GLY A 50 18.70 13.61 15.89
N ALA A 51 17.82 12.73 16.39
CA ALA A 51 17.84 12.23 17.78
C ALA A 51 18.26 10.75 17.89
N GLY A 52 18.62 10.12 16.77
CA GLY A 52 18.91 8.69 16.68
C GLY A 52 17.67 7.83 16.86
N ILE A 53 16.50 8.34 16.52
CA ILE A 53 15.21 7.63 16.62
C ILE A 53 14.77 7.25 15.19
N PRO A 54 14.59 5.95 14.90
CA PRO A 54 14.15 5.51 13.60
C PRO A 54 12.67 5.83 13.38
N VAL A 55 12.38 6.57 12.32
CA VAL A 55 11.04 6.96 11.88
C VAL A 55 10.78 6.42 10.49
N ASP A 56 9.69 5.68 10.30
CA ASP A 56 9.24 5.34 8.96
C ASP A 56 8.61 6.60 8.33
N THR A 57 9.22 7.05 7.23
CA THR A 57 8.87 8.34 6.62
C THR A 57 7.74 8.25 5.61
N HIS A 58 7.15 7.08 5.45
CA HIS A 58 5.97 6.79 4.65
C HIS A 58 5.29 5.52 5.21
N ALA A 59 5.25 4.42 4.46
CA ALA A 59 4.65 3.19 4.96
C ALA A 59 5.22 2.77 6.32
N GLY A 60 4.39 2.67 7.35
CA GLY A 60 4.78 2.25 8.71
C GLY A 60 4.39 0.81 9.03
N VAL A 61 3.40 0.26 8.34
CA VAL A 61 2.96 -1.13 8.45
C VAL A 61 3.05 -1.84 7.11
N CYS A 62 3.08 -3.16 7.14
CA CYS A 62 3.09 -3.91 5.89
C CYS A 62 2.01 -5.00 5.84
N PHE A 63 1.49 -5.21 4.63
CA PHE A 63 0.48 -6.22 4.31
C PHE A 63 1.09 -7.56 3.89
N LEU A 64 2.38 -7.77 4.18
CA LEU A 64 3.09 -8.99 3.80
C LEU A 64 2.48 -10.29 4.38
N PRO A 65 1.76 -10.29 5.53
CA PRO A 65 0.99 -11.46 5.96
C PRO A 65 0.02 -12.01 4.92
N MET A 66 -0.56 -11.15 4.09
CA MET A 66 -1.49 -11.54 3.02
C MET A 66 -0.77 -12.17 1.82
N SER A 67 0.55 -12.03 1.70
CA SER A 67 1.31 -12.25 0.47
C SER A 67 1.98 -13.62 0.43
N PRO A 68 2.06 -14.29 -0.75
CA PRO A 68 2.92 -15.44 -0.93
C PRO A 68 4.42 -15.09 -0.94
N VAL A 69 4.76 -13.83 -1.20
CA VAL A 69 6.14 -13.34 -1.40
C VAL A 69 7.04 -13.61 -0.21
N TRP A 70 6.52 -13.46 1.01
CA TRP A 70 7.29 -13.71 2.24
C TRP A 70 7.84 -15.14 2.29
N GLY A 71 6.97 -16.12 2.02
CA GLY A 71 7.34 -17.54 2.02
C GLY A 71 8.15 -17.94 0.79
N ASP A 72 7.74 -17.52 -0.40
CA ASP A 72 8.40 -17.89 -1.64
C ASP A 72 9.84 -17.38 -1.71
N LEU A 73 10.09 -16.14 -1.28
CA LEU A 73 11.43 -15.55 -1.27
C LEU A 73 12.20 -15.85 0.02
N GLU A 74 11.58 -16.50 1.01
CA GLU A 74 12.20 -16.85 2.30
C GLU A 74 12.87 -15.63 2.97
N LEU A 75 12.15 -14.48 3.01
CA LEU A 75 12.73 -13.19 3.41
C LEU A 75 13.33 -13.21 4.82
N ASP A 76 12.90 -14.10 5.69
CA ASP A 76 13.50 -14.31 7.02
C ASP A 76 15.01 -14.64 6.92
N LYS A 77 15.43 -15.41 5.91
CA LYS A 77 16.84 -15.76 5.68
C LYS A 77 17.68 -14.54 5.27
N PHE A 78 17.01 -13.48 4.82
CA PHE A 78 17.65 -12.26 4.35
C PHE A 78 17.52 -11.10 5.35
N GLY A 79 17.12 -11.41 6.59
CA GLY A 79 17.09 -10.45 7.69
C GLY A 79 15.80 -9.63 7.78
N PHE A 80 14.70 -10.14 7.22
CA PHE A 80 13.38 -9.60 7.46
C PHE A 80 12.73 -10.30 8.64
N ASP A 81 12.21 -9.53 9.57
CA ASP A 81 11.40 -10.01 10.67
C ASP A 81 10.14 -9.15 10.79
N LEU A 82 9.02 -9.76 11.14
CA LEU A 82 7.72 -9.10 11.19
C LEU A 82 7.06 -9.32 12.54
N ILE A 83 6.78 -8.23 13.22
CA ILE A 83 6.01 -8.23 14.46
C ILE A 83 4.52 -8.21 14.10
N VAL A 84 3.81 -9.26 14.49
CA VAL A 84 2.36 -9.34 14.36
C VAL A 84 1.75 -9.14 15.76
N ALA A 85 1.17 -7.97 15.97
CA ALA A 85 0.52 -7.66 17.24
C ALA A 85 -0.79 -8.44 17.40
N SER A 86 -1.15 -8.83 18.62
CA SER A 86 -2.47 -9.42 18.90
C SER A 86 -3.63 -8.45 18.64
N ALA A 87 -3.34 -7.15 18.66
CA ALA A 87 -4.22 -6.05 18.33
C ALA A 87 -3.51 -5.16 17.30
N PRO A 88 -3.51 -5.52 16.00
CA PRO A 88 -2.72 -4.83 14.98
C PRO A 88 -3.26 -3.45 14.63
N ALA A 89 -4.56 -3.24 14.73
CA ALA A 89 -5.21 -1.99 14.38
C ALA A 89 -6.27 -1.60 15.42
N GLY A 90 -6.72 -0.36 15.36
CA GLY A 90 -7.81 0.14 16.20
C GLY A 90 -8.31 1.47 15.67
N THR A 91 -9.48 1.88 16.12
CA THR A 91 -10.08 3.18 15.79
C THR A 91 -10.22 4.00 17.06
N VAL A 92 -9.82 5.27 17.02
CA VAL A 92 -9.85 6.16 18.19
C VAL A 92 -10.78 7.34 17.98
N TRP A 93 -11.56 7.62 19.02
CA TRP A 93 -12.33 8.84 19.26
C TRP A 93 -11.89 9.45 20.61
N GLU A 94 -12.37 10.60 20.97
CA GLU A 94 -11.95 11.27 22.21
C GLU A 94 -12.14 10.42 23.48
N LYS A 95 -13.29 9.74 23.61
CA LYS A 95 -13.65 8.99 24.82
C LYS A 95 -13.82 7.49 24.59
N GLU A 96 -13.84 7.06 23.35
CA GLU A 96 -14.12 5.69 22.95
C GLU A 96 -13.05 5.19 21.99
N ASN A 97 -12.88 3.89 21.90
CA ASN A 97 -12.07 3.25 20.88
C ASN A 97 -12.61 1.87 20.54
N LEU A 98 -12.34 1.41 19.31
CA LEU A 98 -12.61 0.05 18.89
C LEU A 98 -11.29 -0.59 18.47
N VAL A 99 -10.88 -1.63 19.18
CA VAL A 99 -9.65 -2.37 18.90
C VAL A 99 -9.97 -3.58 18.02
N TRP A 100 -9.27 -3.71 16.91
CA TRP A 100 -9.33 -4.85 16.02
C TRP A 100 -8.27 -5.87 16.45
N TYR A 101 -8.69 -7.05 16.85
CA TYR A 101 -7.81 -8.13 17.28
C TYR A 101 -7.68 -9.18 16.18
N ILE A 102 -6.53 -9.86 16.13
CA ILE A 102 -6.38 -11.04 15.27
C ILE A 102 -7.36 -12.15 15.69
N ASN A 103 -7.68 -12.24 16.99
CA ASN A 103 -8.74 -13.13 17.47
C ASN A 103 -10.12 -12.50 17.22
N PRO A 104 -10.96 -13.07 16.34
CA PRO A 104 -12.27 -12.51 16.00
C PRO A 104 -13.24 -12.39 17.19
N GLN A 105 -13.16 -13.30 18.16
CA GLN A 105 -14.01 -13.25 19.35
C GLN A 105 -13.72 -12.01 20.19
N LYS A 106 -12.43 -11.65 20.34
CA LYS A 106 -12.05 -10.42 21.05
C LYS A 106 -12.49 -9.17 20.29
N THR A 107 -12.44 -9.17 18.96
CA THR A 107 -13.00 -8.10 18.14
C THR A 107 -14.50 -7.98 18.34
N ALA A 108 -15.22 -9.11 18.31
CA ALA A 108 -16.66 -9.13 18.57
C ALA A 108 -17.02 -8.63 19.98
N GLU A 109 -16.23 -8.99 20.99
CA GLU A 109 -16.37 -8.43 22.36
C GLU A 109 -16.18 -6.90 22.37
N ALA A 110 -15.20 -6.38 21.63
CA ALA A 110 -15.01 -4.93 21.51
C ALA A 110 -16.19 -4.25 20.80
N ILE A 111 -16.70 -4.82 19.71
CA ILE A 111 -17.88 -4.35 18.98
C ILE A 111 -19.12 -4.41 19.87
N SER A 112 -19.27 -5.43 20.71
CA SER A 112 -20.44 -5.62 21.57
C SER A 112 -20.67 -4.48 22.57
N LYS A 113 -19.63 -3.71 22.88
CA LYS A 113 -19.75 -2.49 23.70
C LYS A 113 -20.55 -1.38 23.01
N PHE A 114 -20.68 -1.43 21.68
CA PHE A 114 -21.43 -0.50 20.86
C PHE A 114 -22.76 -1.09 20.41
N SER A 115 -22.76 -2.36 19.96
CA SER A 115 -23.95 -3.11 19.55
C SER A 115 -23.74 -4.62 19.64
N GLN A 116 -24.64 -5.29 20.35
CA GLN A 116 -24.69 -6.76 20.44
C GLN A 116 -25.07 -7.40 19.09
N LYS A 117 -25.91 -6.73 18.31
CA LYS A 117 -26.30 -7.18 16.98
C LYS A 117 -25.12 -7.13 16.03
N ASP A 118 -24.39 -6.01 16.00
CA ASP A 118 -23.24 -5.81 15.11
C ASP A 118 -22.11 -6.80 15.42
N SER A 119 -21.91 -7.09 16.72
CA SER A 119 -20.98 -8.12 17.18
C SER A 119 -21.29 -9.51 16.60
N LYS A 120 -22.57 -9.91 16.56
CA LYS A 120 -23.00 -11.17 15.96
C LYS A 120 -22.81 -11.16 14.44
N THR A 121 -23.23 -10.08 13.77
CA THR A 121 -23.05 -9.90 12.33
C THR A 121 -21.57 -10.00 11.93
N PHE A 122 -20.67 -9.37 12.67
CA PHE A 122 -19.23 -9.46 12.45
C PHE A 122 -18.74 -10.90 12.52
N LEU A 123 -19.10 -11.65 13.58
CA LEU A 123 -18.68 -13.06 13.73
C LEU A 123 -19.23 -13.96 12.61
N GLU A 124 -20.47 -13.74 12.19
CA GLU A 124 -21.07 -14.48 11.08
C GLU A 124 -20.31 -14.28 9.77
N ILE A 125 -19.94 -13.03 9.45
CA ILE A 125 -19.15 -12.70 8.26
C ILE A 125 -17.77 -13.36 8.36
N VAL A 126 -17.05 -13.14 9.46
CA VAL A 126 -15.68 -13.65 9.64
C VAL A 126 -15.66 -15.17 9.58
N SER A 127 -16.64 -15.85 10.20
CA SER A 127 -16.72 -17.33 10.16
C SER A 127 -16.88 -17.90 8.74
N LYS A 128 -17.54 -17.15 7.84
CA LYS A 128 -17.74 -17.55 6.45
C LYS A 128 -16.50 -17.26 5.58
N ILE A 129 -15.84 -16.11 5.78
CA ILE A 129 -14.77 -15.64 4.89
C ILE A 129 -13.41 -16.24 5.25
N MET A 130 -13.11 -16.45 6.54
CA MET A 130 -11.79 -16.92 7.00
C MET A 130 -11.27 -18.18 6.31
N PRO A 131 -12.08 -19.25 6.09
CA PRO A 131 -11.59 -20.45 5.43
C PRO A 131 -11.12 -20.23 3.98
N ASP A 132 -11.70 -19.23 3.31
CA ASP A 132 -11.53 -18.96 1.89
C ASP A 132 -10.54 -17.81 1.61
N ILE A 133 -9.97 -17.16 2.65
CA ILE A 133 -9.02 -16.03 2.49
C ILE A 133 -7.88 -16.35 1.50
N PRO A 134 -7.21 -17.53 1.55
CA PRO A 134 -6.14 -17.82 0.60
C PRO A 134 -6.59 -17.82 -0.86
N GLU A 135 -7.79 -18.33 -1.14
CA GLU A 135 -8.38 -18.36 -2.47
C GLU A 135 -8.83 -16.96 -2.90
N ILE A 136 -9.53 -16.25 -2.01
CA ILE A 136 -9.98 -14.87 -2.27
C ILE A 136 -8.80 -13.99 -2.65
N LEU A 137 -7.73 -14.02 -1.87
CA LEU A 137 -6.55 -13.22 -2.16
C LEU A 137 -5.85 -13.66 -3.45
N GLN A 138 -5.78 -14.97 -3.73
CA GLN A 138 -5.17 -15.48 -4.96
C GLN A 138 -5.92 -14.98 -6.20
N GLU A 139 -7.25 -15.08 -6.21
CA GLU A 139 -8.07 -14.74 -7.38
C GLU A 139 -8.31 -13.23 -7.50
N ALA A 140 -8.63 -12.55 -6.40
CA ALA A 140 -8.99 -11.13 -6.43
C ALA A 140 -7.78 -10.19 -6.37
N VAL A 141 -6.63 -10.61 -5.81
CA VAL A 141 -5.51 -9.70 -5.53
C VAL A 141 -4.20 -10.15 -6.19
N PHE A 142 -3.84 -11.44 -6.09
CA PHE A 142 -2.54 -11.93 -6.56
C PHE A 142 -2.60 -12.57 -7.96
N SER A 143 -3.53 -12.10 -8.80
CA SER A 143 -3.64 -12.48 -10.21
C SER A 143 -3.84 -11.23 -11.09
N PRO A 144 -3.54 -11.29 -12.40
CA PRO A 144 -3.87 -10.21 -13.32
C PRO A 144 -5.37 -9.91 -13.31
N ALA A 145 -5.73 -8.62 -13.46
CA ALA A 145 -7.12 -8.22 -13.67
C ALA A 145 -7.56 -8.62 -15.09
N GLU A 146 -8.61 -9.41 -15.18
CA GLU A 146 -9.18 -9.95 -16.43
C GLU A 146 -10.69 -9.83 -16.36
N GLU A 147 -11.33 -9.52 -17.50
CA GLU A 147 -12.80 -9.35 -17.58
C GLU A 147 -13.52 -10.64 -17.13
N GLU A 148 -12.98 -11.81 -17.47
CA GLU A 148 -13.54 -13.11 -17.09
C GLU A 148 -13.53 -13.37 -15.58
N LYS A 149 -12.73 -12.60 -14.84
CA LYS A 149 -12.63 -12.70 -13.37
C LYS A 149 -13.51 -11.70 -12.62
N GLU A 150 -14.18 -10.78 -13.29
CA GLU A 150 -15.07 -9.82 -12.62
C GLU A 150 -16.22 -10.53 -11.91
N ASP A 151 -16.78 -11.61 -12.47
CA ASP A 151 -17.82 -12.39 -11.83
C ASP A 151 -17.36 -12.98 -10.48
N TYR A 152 -16.07 -13.29 -10.35
CA TYR A 152 -15.51 -13.71 -9.07
C TYR A 152 -15.56 -12.58 -8.03
N LEU A 153 -15.23 -11.35 -8.43
CA LEU A 153 -15.32 -10.19 -7.51
C LEU A 153 -16.75 -9.98 -7.03
N TRP A 154 -17.74 -10.10 -7.93
CA TRP A 154 -19.15 -9.97 -7.57
C TRP A 154 -19.62 -11.11 -6.65
N SER A 155 -19.05 -12.30 -6.78
CA SER A 155 -19.35 -13.44 -5.94
C SER A 155 -18.92 -13.27 -4.47
N LEU A 156 -18.03 -12.30 -4.16
CA LEU A 156 -17.62 -12.00 -2.80
C LEU A 156 -18.77 -11.50 -1.91
N GLY A 157 -19.84 -10.97 -2.52
CA GLY A 157 -21.06 -10.58 -1.83
C GLY A 157 -21.67 -11.69 -0.97
N LYS A 158 -21.47 -12.97 -1.34
CA LYS A 158 -21.96 -14.14 -0.58
C LYS A 158 -21.51 -14.16 0.88
N TYR A 159 -20.31 -13.64 1.17
CA TYR A 159 -19.77 -13.60 2.54
C TYR A 159 -20.47 -12.55 3.40
N LEU A 160 -20.95 -11.48 2.76
CA LEU A 160 -21.68 -10.38 3.38
C LEU A 160 -23.20 -10.58 3.36
N GLY A 161 -23.68 -11.65 2.70
CA GLY A 161 -25.10 -11.98 2.60
C GLY A 161 -25.83 -11.39 1.38
N PHE A 162 -25.08 -10.95 0.36
CA PHE A 162 -25.64 -10.35 -0.86
C PHE A 162 -25.41 -11.24 -2.07
N PRO A 163 -26.42 -11.43 -2.94
CA PRO A 163 -26.22 -12.08 -4.22
C PRO A 163 -25.38 -11.20 -5.16
N PRO A 164 -24.63 -11.78 -6.13
CA PRO A 164 -23.74 -11.02 -7.02
C PRO A 164 -24.41 -9.86 -7.74
N GLU A 165 -25.65 -10.06 -8.22
CA GLU A 165 -26.40 -9.04 -8.96
C GLU A 165 -26.79 -7.81 -8.12
N GLU A 166 -27.01 -8.00 -6.82
CA GLU A 166 -27.26 -6.92 -5.88
C GLU A 166 -25.94 -6.28 -5.47
N PHE A 167 -24.94 -7.10 -5.10
CA PHE A 167 -23.65 -6.67 -4.60
C PHE A 167 -22.94 -5.70 -5.57
N LYS A 168 -22.92 -5.99 -6.87
CA LYS A 168 -22.30 -5.12 -7.88
C LYS A 168 -22.96 -3.75 -8.05
N THR A 169 -24.18 -3.57 -7.53
CA THR A 169 -24.91 -2.29 -7.60
C THR A 169 -24.84 -1.47 -6.32
N MET A 170 -24.11 -1.97 -5.30
CA MET A 170 -23.94 -1.33 -4.01
C MET A 170 -22.57 -0.67 -3.87
N ASN A 171 -22.46 0.32 -2.99
CA ASN A 171 -21.20 0.89 -2.56
C ASN A 171 -20.92 0.52 -1.08
N CYS A 172 -19.76 0.95 -0.56
CA CYS A 172 -19.34 0.64 0.81
C CYS A 172 -20.36 1.17 1.85
N PHE A 173 -20.87 2.39 1.65
CA PHE A 173 -21.81 3.00 2.59
C PHE A 173 -23.13 2.23 2.67
N GLU A 174 -23.70 1.84 1.52
CA GLU A 174 -24.94 1.07 1.45
C GLU A 174 -24.79 -0.30 2.13
N ILE A 175 -23.66 -0.97 1.93
CA ILE A 175 -23.37 -2.26 2.57
C ILE A 175 -23.25 -2.09 4.08
N LEU A 176 -22.44 -1.14 4.56
CA LEU A 176 -22.26 -0.93 5.99
C LEU A 176 -23.54 -0.48 6.69
N ASP A 177 -24.42 0.27 6.00
CA ASP A 177 -25.75 0.64 6.51
C ASP A 177 -26.66 -0.58 6.71
N LEU A 178 -26.55 -1.61 5.86
CA LEU A 178 -27.32 -2.85 5.98
C LEU A 178 -26.73 -3.84 7.00
N LEU A 179 -25.41 -3.88 7.12
CA LEU A 179 -24.72 -4.80 8.02
C LEU A 179 -24.80 -4.37 9.48
N TYR A 180 -24.66 -3.07 9.76
CA TYR A 180 -24.48 -2.55 11.12
C TYR A 180 -25.51 -1.49 11.49
N GLU A 181 -25.87 -1.44 12.77
CA GLU A 181 -26.77 -0.40 13.31
C GLU A 181 -25.98 0.72 14.01
N SER A 182 -24.82 0.39 14.62
CA SER A 182 -24.02 1.37 15.37
C SER A 182 -23.20 2.26 14.44
N GLU A 183 -23.33 3.57 14.55
CA GLU A 183 -22.48 4.52 13.80
C GLU A 183 -21.01 4.34 14.09
N ARG A 184 -20.63 4.00 15.33
CA ARG A 184 -19.23 3.73 15.71
C ARG A 184 -18.68 2.51 14.99
N VAL A 185 -19.47 1.45 14.88
CA VAL A 185 -19.07 0.24 14.16
C VAL A 185 -18.97 0.53 12.66
N LYS A 186 -19.92 1.27 12.08
CA LYS A 186 -19.88 1.68 10.66
C LYS A 186 -18.64 2.52 10.36
N THR A 187 -18.36 3.57 11.13
CA THR A 187 -17.20 4.43 10.89
C THR A 187 -15.86 3.70 11.08
N ALA A 188 -15.77 2.79 12.06
CA ALA A 188 -14.57 1.98 12.26
C ALA A 188 -14.36 0.96 11.14
N SER A 189 -15.44 0.32 10.67
CA SER A 189 -15.39 -0.62 9.55
C SER A 189 -15.07 0.10 8.24
N PHE A 190 -15.62 1.30 8.04
CA PHE A 190 -15.29 2.15 6.90
C PHE A 190 -13.79 2.48 6.86
N GLY A 191 -13.18 2.85 7.99
CA GLY A 191 -11.74 3.08 8.07
C GLY A 191 -10.91 1.84 7.70
N ALA A 192 -11.36 0.65 8.09
CA ALA A 192 -10.72 -0.59 7.67
C ALA A 192 -10.87 -0.87 6.16
N CYS A 193 -11.99 -0.44 5.54
CA CYS A 193 -12.18 -0.54 4.10
C CYS A 193 -11.27 0.43 3.34
N ASP A 194 -11.14 1.66 3.83
CA ASP A 194 -10.36 2.72 3.20
C ASP A 194 -8.87 2.34 3.07
N ILE A 195 -8.29 1.78 4.13
CA ILE A 195 -6.91 1.25 4.12
C ILE A 195 -6.70 0.14 3.08
N ALA A 196 -7.75 -0.57 2.68
CA ALA A 196 -7.66 -1.65 1.72
C ALA A 196 -7.22 -1.18 0.33
N VAL A 197 -7.50 0.08 -0.02
CA VAL A 197 -7.13 0.77 -1.27
C VAL A 197 -7.45 -0.05 -2.53
N PHE A 198 -8.64 -0.67 -2.56
CA PHE A 198 -9.09 -1.49 -3.67
C PHE A 198 -10.15 -0.80 -4.56
N GLY A 199 -10.36 0.49 -4.40
CA GLY A 199 -11.33 1.27 -5.17
C GLY A 199 -11.82 2.51 -4.44
N ASP A 200 -12.84 3.17 -4.97
CA ASP A 200 -13.54 4.29 -4.32
C ASP A 200 -14.71 3.74 -3.48
N PRO A 201 -14.75 4.03 -2.17
CA PRO A 201 -15.82 3.54 -1.30
C PRO A 201 -17.22 4.02 -1.70
N ALA A 202 -17.33 5.14 -2.40
CA ALA A 202 -18.62 5.70 -2.84
C ALA A 202 -19.08 5.18 -4.21
N GLU A 203 -18.19 4.55 -4.99
CA GLU A 203 -18.55 3.99 -6.30
C GLU A 203 -19.20 2.61 -6.15
N LYS A 204 -20.25 2.40 -6.97
CA LYS A 204 -20.97 1.12 -6.99
C LYS A 204 -20.08 0.01 -7.58
N GLY A 205 -20.15 -1.16 -6.97
CA GLY A 205 -19.27 -2.28 -7.30
C GLY A 205 -17.90 -2.16 -6.65
N GLU A 206 -17.15 -1.09 -6.90
CA GLU A 206 -15.82 -0.86 -6.31
C GLU A 206 -15.87 -0.87 -4.78
N GLY A 207 -16.70 -0.01 -4.20
CA GLY A 207 -16.88 0.07 -2.75
C GLY A 207 -17.43 -1.22 -2.14
N ALA A 208 -18.21 -2.00 -2.90
CA ALA A 208 -18.68 -3.30 -2.47
C ALA A 208 -17.54 -4.31 -2.37
N VAL A 209 -16.72 -4.45 -3.41
CA VAL A 209 -15.55 -5.34 -3.44
C VAL A 209 -14.55 -4.94 -2.35
N MET A 210 -14.28 -3.63 -2.22
CA MET A 210 -13.43 -3.07 -1.16
C MET A 210 -13.91 -3.48 0.24
N THR A 211 -15.22 -3.42 0.49
CA THR A 211 -15.83 -3.82 1.78
C THR A 211 -15.61 -5.33 2.05
N ALA A 212 -15.77 -6.19 1.06
CA ALA A 212 -15.53 -7.62 1.23
C ALA A 212 -14.05 -7.94 1.46
N LEU A 213 -13.14 -7.32 0.69
CA LEU A 213 -11.70 -7.53 0.80
C LEU A 213 -11.12 -6.98 2.11
N ALA A 214 -11.74 -5.97 2.74
CA ALA A 214 -11.32 -5.46 4.03
C ALA A 214 -11.26 -6.54 5.13
N PHE A 215 -12.13 -7.56 5.05
CA PHE A 215 -12.11 -8.70 5.98
C PHE A 215 -10.93 -9.68 5.77
N THR A 216 -10.16 -9.52 4.71
CA THR A 216 -8.98 -10.35 4.43
C THR A 216 -7.67 -9.69 4.88
N ILE A 217 -7.72 -8.43 5.33
CA ILE A 217 -6.53 -7.66 5.63
C ILE A 217 -5.90 -8.11 6.94
N VAL A 218 -4.59 -8.37 6.87
CA VAL A 218 -3.73 -8.54 8.06
C VAL A 218 -2.47 -7.71 7.86
N ILE A 219 -2.15 -6.92 8.87
CA ILE A 219 -0.97 -6.07 8.88
C ILE A 219 0.04 -6.52 9.92
N GLY A 220 1.30 -6.18 9.68
CA GLY A 220 2.39 -6.36 10.64
C GLY A 220 3.35 -5.18 10.62
N VAL A 221 4.19 -5.09 11.63
CA VAL A 221 5.22 -4.06 11.77
C VAL A 221 6.58 -4.67 11.48
N PRO A 222 7.32 -4.22 10.44
CA PRO A 222 8.69 -4.67 10.21
C PRO A 222 9.60 -4.30 11.39
N ALA A 223 10.20 -5.31 12.01
CA ALA A 223 11.09 -5.12 13.16
C ALA A 223 12.32 -4.27 12.79
N GLY A 224 12.59 -3.25 13.58
CA GLY A 224 13.70 -2.32 13.35
C GLY A 224 13.43 -1.25 12.29
N GLY A 225 12.38 -1.35 11.49
CA GLY A 225 12.04 -0.35 10.50
C GLY A 225 11.53 -0.90 9.17
N MET A 226 10.69 -0.13 8.50
CA MET A 226 10.17 -0.49 7.18
C MET A 226 11.30 -0.77 6.16
N HIS A 227 12.44 -0.08 6.26
CA HIS A 227 13.62 -0.28 5.41
C HIS A 227 14.14 -1.74 5.42
N THR A 228 13.82 -2.53 6.45
CA THR A 228 14.25 -3.94 6.52
C THR A 228 13.61 -4.79 5.43
N LEU A 229 12.40 -4.44 4.97
CA LEU A 229 11.73 -5.14 3.89
C LEU A 229 12.43 -4.95 2.53
N PRO A 230 12.65 -3.74 1.99
CA PRO A 230 13.41 -3.58 0.75
C PRO A 230 14.85 -4.09 0.87
N HIS A 231 15.50 -3.96 2.02
CA HIS A 231 16.85 -4.49 2.22
C HIS A 231 16.89 -6.03 2.13
N SER A 232 15.90 -6.73 2.67
CA SER A 232 15.80 -8.18 2.57
C SER A 232 15.55 -8.62 1.13
N LEU A 233 14.68 -7.91 0.41
CA LEU A 233 14.45 -8.15 -1.03
C LEU A 233 15.72 -7.96 -1.86
N VAL A 234 16.47 -6.87 -1.61
CA VAL A 234 17.75 -6.63 -2.30
C VAL A 234 18.77 -7.72 -1.97
N ARG A 235 18.88 -8.14 -0.69
CA ARG A 235 19.78 -9.25 -0.29
C ARG A 235 19.39 -10.55 -0.98
N CYS A 236 18.10 -10.88 -1.01
CA CYS A 236 17.57 -12.03 -1.73
C CYS A 236 17.93 -11.96 -3.22
N PHE A 237 17.63 -10.84 -3.88
CA PHE A 237 17.96 -10.59 -5.28
C PHE A 237 19.45 -10.77 -5.57
N LYS A 238 20.31 -10.18 -4.75
CA LYS A 238 21.78 -10.30 -4.90
C LYS A 238 22.29 -11.71 -4.64
N TYR A 239 21.71 -12.42 -3.66
CA TYR A 239 22.07 -13.80 -3.34
C TYR A 239 21.86 -14.74 -4.53
N TYR A 240 20.78 -14.52 -5.28
CA TYR A 240 20.49 -15.27 -6.51
C TYR A 240 21.14 -14.69 -7.77
N GLY A 241 22.20 -13.88 -7.63
CA GLY A 241 23.04 -13.39 -8.75
C GLY A 241 22.50 -12.17 -9.48
N GLY A 242 21.46 -11.51 -8.96
CA GLY A 242 20.92 -10.29 -9.54
C GLY A 242 21.90 -9.12 -9.52
N THR A 243 21.85 -8.28 -10.55
CA THR A 243 22.64 -7.05 -10.67
C THR A 243 21.75 -5.83 -10.43
N LEU A 244 22.16 -4.95 -9.49
CA LEU A 244 21.47 -3.69 -9.18
C LEU A 244 22.41 -2.53 -9.46
N LEU A 245 21.98 -1.58 -10.27
CA LEU A 245 22.64 -0.29 -10.50
C LEU A 245 21.78 0.84 -9.97
N LEU A 246 22.28 1.56 -8.99
CA LEU A 246 21.71 2.79 -8.44
C LEU A 246 22.30 4.00 -9.17
N ASN A 247 21.66 5.16 -9.10
CA ASN A 247 22.03 6.33 -9.90
C ASN A 247 22.11 6.02 -11.40
N ALA A 248 21.23 5.15 -11.87
CA ALA A 248 21.16 4.64 -13.24
C ALA A 248 19.82 5.03 -13.89
N PRO A 249 19.54 6.33 -14.11
CA PRO A 249 18.30 6.76 -14.73
C PRO A 249 18.20 6.22 -16.16
N VAL A 250 17.13 5.50 -16.44
CA VAL A 250 16.81 5.03 -17.79
C VAL A 250 16.15 6.19 -18.54
N GLU A 251 16.74 6.52 -19.71
CA GLU A 251 16.25 7.56 -20.60
C GLU A 251 15.27 7.01 -21.63
N ARG A 252 15.59 5.84 -22.24
CA ARG A 252 14.77 5.23 -23.27
C ARG A 252 14.96 3.71 -23.37
N VAL A 253 13.94 3.05 -23.92
CA VAL A 253 13.92 1.64 -24.26
C VAL A 253 13.56 1.49 -25.75
N GLU A 254 14.33 0.71 -26.47
CA GLU A 254 14.13 0.46 -27.89
C GLU A 254 13.98 -1.04 -28.18
N ARG A 255 13.19 -1.40 -29.20
CA ARG A 255 13.13 -2.75 -29.74
C ARG A 255 14.36 -3.02 -30.59
N LYS A 256 14.94 -4.22 -30.45
CA LYS A 256 16.05 -4.68 -31.30
C LYS A 256 15.54 -5.37 -32.56
N GLU A 257 16.26 -5.21 -33.65
CA GLU A 257 16.11 -6.11 -34.80
C GLU A 257 16.45 -7.56 -34.35
N GLY A 258 15.57 -8.49 -34.70
CA GLY A 258 15.70 -9.90 -34.28
C GLY A 258 15.17 -10.21 -32.89
N GLY A 259 14.58 -9.25 -32.19
CA GLY A 259 13.89 -9.44 -30.89
C GLY A 259 14.71 -8.99 -29.67
N GLY A 260 14.00 -8.84 -28.54
CA GLY A 260 14.56 -8.26 -27.31
C GLY A 260 14.64 -6.74 -27.34
N PHE A 261 15.35 -6.17 -26.38
CA PHE A 261 15.38 -4.73 -26.13
C PHE A 261 16.78 -4.20 -25.92
N ARG A 262 16.96 -2.92 -26.22
CA ARG A 262 18.08 -2.09 -25.76
C ARG A 262 17.55 -1.06 -24.76
N VAL A 263 18.21 -0.96 -23.63
CA VAL A 263 17.88 -0.03 -22.55
C VAL A 263 19.02 0.95 -22.38
N PHE A 264 18.75 2.23 -22.44
CA PHE A 264 19.75 3.29 -22.42
C PHE A 264 19.62 4.10 -21.14
N LEU A 265 20.75 4.29 -20.46
CA LEU A 265 20.86 5.25 -19.37
C LEU A 265 21.01 6.67 -19.94
N SER A 266 20.62 7.66 -19.15
CA SER A 266 20.93 9.06 -19.48
C SER A 266 22.43 9.34 -19.45
N GLU A 267 22.87 10.33 -20.19
CA GLU A 267 24.29 10.68 -20.36
C GLU A 267 24.98 11.05 -19.04
N ASP A 268 24.24 11.63 -18.08
CA ASP A 268 24.73 12.02 -16.75
C ASP A 268 24.84 10.86 -15.75
N ALA A 269 24.39 9.65 -16.10
CA ALA A 269 24.57 8.48 -15.24
C ALA A 269 26.06 8.21 -14.97
N PRO A 270 26.49 7.84 -13.75
CA PRO A 270 27.92 7.71 -13.40
C PRO A 270 28.58 6.42 -13.92
N TYR A 271 28.01 5.80 -14.94
CA TYR A 271 28.48 4.53 -15.51
C TYR A 271 29.10 4.75 -16.88
N PRO A 272 30.26 4.17 -17.19
CA PRO A 272 30.85 4.23 -18.53
C PRO A 272 30.01 3.47 -19.55
N GLN A 273 29.31 2.41 -19.12
CA GLN A 273 28.38 1.65 -19.96
C GLN A 273 27.00 2.27 -19.86
N LYS A 274 26.49 2.81 -20.96
CA LYS A 274 25.18 3.47 -21.03
C LYS A 274 24.09 2.60 -21.68
N GLU A 275 24.44 1.50 -22.30
CA GLU A 275 23.53 0.64 -23.05
C GLU A 275 23.58 -0.80 -22.53
N PHE A 276 22.38 -1.38 -22.29
CA PHE A 276 22.20 -2.76 -21.89
C PHE A 276 21.19 -3.44 -22.82
N GLU A 277 21.34 -4.75 -23.01
CA GLU A 277 20.45 -5.56 -23.82
C GLU A 277 19.74 -6.59 -22.96
N SER A 278 18.46 -6.87 -23.28
CA SER A 278 17.69 -7.95 -22.65
C SER A 278 16.71 -8.62 -23.60
N LYS A 279 16.28 -9.83 -23.22
CA LYS A 279 15.15 -10.50 -23.88
C LYS A 279 13.83 -9.83 -23.51
N CYS A 280 13.68 -9.48 -22.22
CA CYS A 280 12.49 -8.87 -21.64
C CYS A 280 12.83 -7.60 -20.86
N VAL A 281 11.83 -6.69 -20.78
CA VAL A 281 11.87 -5.50 -19.93
C VAL A 281 10.61 -5.47 -19.06
N VAL A 282 10.78 -5.16 -17.77
CA VAL A 282 9.69 -4.90 -16.84
C VAL A 282 9.76 -3.42 -16.45
N MET A 283 8.72 -2.66 -16.77
CA MET A 283 8.60 -1.27 -16.36
C MET A 283 7.98 -1.18 -14.97
N HIS A 284 8.75 -0.68 -14.00
CA HIS A 284 8.29 -0.41 -12.63
C HIS A 284 8.28 1.10 -12.32
N THR A 285 8.10 1.92 -13.33
CA THR A 285 7.80 3.35 -13.21
C THR A 285 6.31 3.57 -13.42
N SER A 286 5.75 4.67 -12.88
CA SER A 286 4.33 5.00 -13.14
C SER A 286 4.03 5.06 -14.64
N PRO A 287 2.78 4.77 -15.06
CA PRO A 287 2.43 4.72 -16.47
C PRO A 287 2.84 5.96 -17.30
N PRO A 288 2.68 7.21 -16.80
CA PRO A 288 3.15 8.38 -17.55
C PRO A 288 4.68 8.42 -17.73
N ILE A 289 5.44 7.96 -16.73
CA ILE A 289 6.90 7.89 -16.83
C ILE A 289 7.32 6.75 -17.75
N SER A 290 6.64 5.60 -17.67
CA SER A 290 6.85 4.47 -18.60
C SER A 290 6.57 4.89 -20.04
N LEU A 291 5.49 5.62 -20.28
CA LEU A 291 5.14 6.17 -21.59
C LEU A 291 6.26 7.07 -22.16
N LYS A 292 6.81 7.94 -21.31
CA LYS A 292 7.93 8.81 -21.69
C LYS A 292 9.19 8.00 -22.07
N ILE A 293 9.55 6.99 -21.28
CA ILE A 293 10.74 6.15 -21.51
C ILE A 293 10.59 5.29 -22.77
N LEU A 294 9.39 4.75 -23.02
CA LEU A 294 9.10 3.92 -24.19
C LEU A 294 8.93 4.73 -25.48
N GLY A 295 8.53 6.00 -25.39
CA GLY A 295 8.38 6.89 -26.55
C GLY A 295 7.49 6.30 -27.65
N ASP A 296 7.99 6.29 -28.89
CA ASP A 296 7.24 5.73 -30.04
C ASP A 296 6.99 4.22 -29.95
N LEU A 297 7.80 3.49 -29.20
CA LEU A 297 7.58 2.06 -28.96
C LEU A 297 6.22 1.82 -28.27
N ALA A 298 5.81 2.69 -27.34
CA ALA A 298 4.54 2.57 -26.64
C ALA A 298 3.32 2.55 -27.57
N LYS A 299 3.40 3.20 -28.74
CA LYS A 299 2.31 3.25 -29.73
C LYS A 299 1.99 1.87 -30.35
N GLN A 300 2.87 0.88 -30.19
CA GLN A 300 2.63 -0.49 -30.64
C GLN A 300 1.73 -1.27 -29.68
N ASP A 301 1.46 -0.72 -28.49
CA ASP A 301 0.47 -1.19 -27.53
C ASP A 301 -0.57 -0.07 -27.33
N ASP A 302 -1.60 -0.09 -28.11
CA ASP A 302 -2.63 0.96 -28.17
C ASP A 302 -3.43 1.09 -26.84
N ASP A 303 -3.64 -0.02 -26.13
CA ASP A 303 -4.31 -0.01 -24.82
C ASP A 303 -3.42 0.67 -23.77
N PHE A 304 -2.16 0.23 -23.63
CA PHE A 304 -1.21 0.89 -22.74
C PHE A 304 -1.05 2.37 -23.09
N TYR A 305 -0.84 2.69 -24.37
CA TYR A 305 -0.63 4.07 -24.81
C TYR A 305 -1.79 4.99 -24.44
N LYS A 306 -3.03 4.55 -24.69
CA LYS A 306 -4.24 5.30 -24.35
C LYS A 306 -4.37 5.50 -22.83
N LYS A 307 -4.30 4.41 -22.06
CA LYS A 307 -4.41 4.46 -20.59
C LYS A 307 -3.31 5.33 -19.98
N ALA A 308 -2.05 5.14 -20.37
CA ALA A 308 -0.90 5.85 -19.79
C ALA A 308 -0.91 7.36 -20.12
N LYS A 309 -1.48 7.77 -21.27
CA LYS A 309 -1.63 9.17 -21.66
C LYS A 309 -2.63 9.93 -20.77
N ASP A 310 -3.73 9.26 -20.45
CA ASP A 310 -4.84 9.83 -19.68
C ASP A 310 -4.79 9.41 -18.19
N TRP A 311 -3.65 8.87 -17.74
CA TRP A 311 -3.48 8.30 -16.42
C TRP A 311 -3.59 9.34 -15.31
N ASP A 312 -4.56 9.16 -14.42
CA ASP A 312 -4.79 10.04 -13.28
C ASP A 312 -3.82 9.76 -12.13
N MET A 313 -3.15 10.81 -11.69
CA MET A 313 -2.24 10.84 -10.55
C MET A 313 -2.67 11.91 -9.53
N THR A 314 -3.88 12.45 -9.64
CA THR A 314 -4.31 13.63 -8.87
C THR A 314 -5.15 13.32 -7.65
N GLY A 315 -5.54 12.08 -7.46
CA GLY A 315 -6.43 11.62 -6.38
C GLY A 315 -5.83 11.78 -4.98
N HIS A 316 -5.67 10.69 -4.29
CA HIS A 316 -5.23 10.65 -2.90
C HIS A 316 -3.71 10.87 -2.78
N CYS A 317 -3.31 11.99 -2.23
CA CYS A 317 -1.90 12.35 -2.02
C CYS A 317 -1.62 12.58 -0.54
N ALA A 318 -0.70 11.81 0.03
CA ALA A 318 -0.42 11.82 1.45
C ALA A 318 0.23 13.13 1.92
N PHE A 319 -0.34 13.71 2.97
CA PHE A 319 0.28 14.71 3.83
C PHE A 319 0.58 14.07 5.18
N THR A 320 1.85 13.95 5.51
CA THR A 320 2.28 13.22 6.70
C THR A 320 2.89 14.16 7.72
N SER A 321 2.34 14.19 8.94
CA SER A 321 2.90 14.90 10.09
C SER A 321 3.60 13.93 11.04
N TYR A 322 4.74 14.31 11.56
CA TYR A 322 5.57 13.52 12.49
C TYR A 322 5.69 14.26 13.81
N PHE A 323 5.46 13.56 14.90
CA PHE A 323 5.47 14.11 16.25
C PHE A 323 6.41 13.31 17.15
N LEU A 324 7.45 13.97 17.67
CA LEU A 324 8.32 13.42 18.71
C LEU A 324 7.73 13.80 20.07
N LEU A 325 7.36 12.79 20.86
CA LEU A 325 6.65 12.91 22.12
C LEU A 325 7.48 12.34 23.28
N LYS A 326 7.35 12.93 24.47
CA LYS A 326 7.90 12.35 25.74
C LYS A 326 7.06 11.16 26.22
N ASP A 327 5.74 11.23 26.00
CA ASP A 327 4.79 10.18 26.37
C ASP A 327 3.63 10.16 25.37
N LEU A 328 3.00 9.00 25.18
CA LEU A 328 1.83 8.83 24.33
C LEU A 328 0.80 7.99 25.08
N ARG A 329 -0.29 8.61 25.49
CA ARG A 329 -1.45 7.96 26.12
C ARG A 329 -2.73 8.51 25.53
N TRP A 330 -3.63 7.60 25.14
CA TRP A 330 -4.90 7.98 24.55
C TRP A 330 -5.91 8.45 25.62
N GLU A 331 -6.72 9.45 25.31
CA GLU A 331 -7.85 9.84 26.17
C GLU A 331 -8.84 8.69 26.34
N SER A 332 -9.02 7.88 25.29
CA SER A 332 -9.95 6.75 25.26
C SER A 332 -9.44 5.46 25.93
N GLU A 333 -8.24 5.42 26.56
CA GLU A 333 -7.72 4.22 27.23
C GLU A 333 -8.63 3.66 28.33
N SER A 334 -9.44 4.52 28.96
CA SER A 334 -10.41 4.07 29.97
C SER A 334 -11.54 3.22 29.37
N TRP A 335 -11.82 3.34 28.08
CA TRP A 335 -12.84 2.57 27.38
C TRP A 335 -12.32 1.16 27.04
N ASN A 336 -11.17 1.07 26.40
CA ASN A 336 -10.45 -0.17 26.17
C ASN A 336 -8.92 0.11 26.22
N PRO A 337 -8.23 -0.35 27.28
CA PRO A 337 -6.80 -0.04 27.50
C PRO A 337 -5.87 -0.69 26.47
N ASP A 338 -6.31 -1.70 25.73
CA ASP A 338 -5.50 -2.34 24.70
C ASP A 338 -5.16 -1.41 23.53
N ILE A 339 -5.86 -0.28 23.39
CA ILE A 339 -5.53 0.75 22.38
C ILE A 339 -4.08 1.27 22.55
N ALA A 340 -3.54 1.28 23.75
CA ALA A 340 -2.15 1.65 24.01
C ALA A 340 -1.12 0.70 23.37
N LYS A 341 -1.54 -0.53 23.02
CA LYS A 341 -0.71 -1.57 22.39
C LYS A 341 -0.89 -1.65 20.88
N VAL A 342 -1.78 -0.83 20.32
CA VAL A 342 -2.09 -0.81 18.90
C VAL A 342 -1.01 -0.05 18.13
N PRO A 343 -0.29 -0.69 17.19
CA PRO A 343 0.72 0.00 16.37
C PRO A 343 0.11 0.85 15.26
N PHE A 344 -1.10 0.54 14.82
CA PHE A 344 -1.80 1.22 13.73
C PHE A 344 -3.21 1.67 14.15
N PRO A 345 -3.30 2.72 14.97
CA PRO A 345 -4.58 3.34 15.27
C PRO A 345 -5.04 4.22 14.11
N LEU A 346 -6.33 4.22 13.86
CA LEU A 346 -7.00 5.08 12.90
C LEU A 346 -7.78 6.17 13.63
N ARG A 347 -7.71 7.38 13.13
CA ARG A 347 -8.69 8.40 13.44
C ARG A 347 -9.89 8.18 12.52
N ALA A 348 -11.06 7.87 13.07
CA ALA A 348 -12.29 7.78 12.29
C ALA A 348 -13.10 9.07 12.36
N TYR A 349 -14.06 9.18 11.47
CA TYR A 349 -15.00 10.28 11.45
C TYR A 349 -15.83 10.36 12.75
N ASP A 350 -16.24 11.57 13.12
CA ASP A 350 -17.04 11.79 14.33
C ASP A 350 -18.47 11.24 14.21
N SER A 351 -19.02 11.21 12.98
CA SER A 351 -20.32 10.61 12.67
C SER A 351 -20.30 9.89 11.32
N TRP A 352 -21.28 9.03 11.10
CA TRP A 352 -21.46 8.32 9.84
C TRP A 352 -21.80 9.25 8.67
N GLU A 353 -22.59 10.27 8.92
CA GLU A 353 -22.90 11.30 7.92
C GLU A 353 -21.66 12.12 7.53
N HIS A 354 -20.79 12.41 8.51
CA HIS A 354 -19.52 13.10 8.22
C HIS A 354 -18.62 12.27 7.28
N ALA A 355 -18.56 10.95 7.46
CA ALA A 355 -17.82 10.07 6.55
C ALA A 355 -18.29 10.22 5.09
N LYS A 356 -19.60 10.18 4.87
CA LYS A 356 -20.20 10.34 3.53
C LYS A 356 -19.87 11.69 2.89
N ILE A 357 -19.98 12.77 3.69
CA ILE A 357 -19.68 14.14 3.25
C ILE A 357 -18.19 14.28 2.90
N SER A 358 -17.29 13.71 3.70
CA SER A 358 -15.84 13.82 3.50
C SER A 358 -15.38 13.15 2.22
N VAL A 359 -15.85 11.93 1.93
CA VAL A 359 -15.56 11.25 0.66
C VAL A 359 -16.03 12.08 -0.54
N GLN A 360 -17.25 12.68 -0.44
CA GLN A 360 -17.74 13.53 -1.52
C GLN A 360 -16.91 14.81 -1.69
N LYS A 361 -16.44 15.41 -0.61
CA LYS A 361 -15.54 16.57 -0.67
C LYS A 361 -14.20 16.22 -1.31
N MET A 362 -13.63 15.04 -0.98
CA MET A 362 -12.39 14.55 -1.59
C MET A 362 -12.56 14.45 -3.11
N LYS A 363 -13.64 13.83 -3.57
CA LYS A 363 -13.96 13.71 -5.01
C LYS A 363 -14.13 15.08 -5.70
N ASN A 364 -14.60 16.09 -4.98
CA ASN A 364 -14.74 17.45 -5.48
C ASN A 364 -13.43 18.27 -5.40
N GLU A 365 -12.31 17.69 -5.00
CA GLU A 365 -11.03 18.37 -4.79
C GLU A 365 -11.14 19.52 -3.78
N GLU A 366 -11.97 19.37 -2.75
CA GLU A 366 -12.12 20.30 -1.65
C GLU A 366 -11.18 19.93 -0.50
N VAL A 367 -10.62 20.94 0.19
CA VAL A 367 -9.88 20.68 1.42
C VAL A 367 -10.87 20.23 2.49
N LEU A 368 -10.57 19.10 3.09
CA LEU A 368 -11.36 18.53 4.15
C LEU A 368 -11.14 19.33 5.45
N ASP A 369 -12.14 19.31 6.34
CA ASP A 369 -11.94 19.83 7.68
C ASP A 369 -10.88 19.00 8.39
N VAL A 370 -9.73 19.57 8.64
CA VAL A 370 -8.58 18.91 9.26
C VAL A 370 -8.92 18.20 10.57
N ILE A 371 -10.02 18.61 11.21
CA ILE A 371 -10.44 18.12 12.54
C ILE A 371 -11.40 16.91 12.47
N GLY A 372 -11.91 16.54 11.31
CA GLY A 372 -12.98 15.53 11.23
C GLY A 372 -12.70 14.32 10.34
N ASP A 373 -11.64 14.33 9.57
CA ASP A 373 -11.42 13.33 8.54
C ASP A 373 -10.69 12.09 9.07
N ILE A 374 -10.70 11.04 8.26
CA ILE A 374 -9.96 9.81 8.56
C ILE A 374 -8.46 10.09 8.46
N ALA A 375 -7.71 9.53 9.38
CA ALA A 375 -6.26 9.57 9.35
C ALA A 375 -5.67 8.25 9.80
N GLU A 376 -4.63 7.85 9.12
CA GLU A 376 -3.77 6.76 9.53
C GLU A 376 -2.76 7.27 10.56
N MET A 377 -2.55 6.48 11.60
CA MET A 377 -1.54 6.81 12.61
C MET A 377 -0.62 5.61 12.82
N TYR A 378 0.67 5.91 13.01
CA TYR A 378 1.64 4.87 13.29
C TYR A 378 2.26 5.12 14.67
N ASN A 379 1.89 4.27 15.64
CA ASN A 379 2.45 4.19 16.99
C ASN A 379 3.33 2.93 17.10
N LEU A 380 4.33 2.83 16.26
CA LEU A 380 5.11 1.60 16.08
C LEU A 380 5.90 1.20 17.33
N SER A 381 6.24 2.17 18.17
CA SER A 381 6.90 1.92 19.47
C SER A 381 6.01 1.16 20.46
N ALA A 382 4.71 1.04 20.20
CA ALA A 382 3.81 0.21 21.02
C ALA A 382 4.17 -1.29 20.96
N VAL A 383 4.78 -1.74 19.87
CA VAL A 383 5.11 -3.16 19.64
C VAL A 383 6.58 -3.40 19.32
N ASP A 384 7.31 -2.39 18.85
CA ASP A 384 8.74 -2.47 18.55
C ASP A 384 9.55 -1.52 19.46
N PRO A 385 10.19 -2.05 20.53
CA PRO A 385 10.98 -1.21 21.44
C PRO A 385 12.15 -0.49 20.77
N SER A 386 12.66 -0.97 19.64
CA SER A 386 13.75 -0.32 18.90
C SER A 386 13.35 1.06 18.33
N ARG A 387 12.03 1.30 18.22
CA ARG A 387 11.43 2.58 17.78
C ARG A 387 11.32 3.61 18.90
N ALA A 388 11.58 3.21 20.16
CA ALA A 388 11.50 4.07 21.33
C ALA A 388 12.87 4.20 21.96
N LYS A 389 13.54 5.33 21.79
CA LYS A 389 14.84 5.59 22.42
C LYS A 389 14.65 6.47 23.64
N SER A 390 15.21 6.04 24.79
CA SER A 390 15.35 6.90 25.99
C SER A 390 14.06 7.58 26.46
N GLY A 391 12.90 6.88 26.35
CA GLY A 391 11.62 7.43 26.81
C GLY A 391 10.87 8.28 25.80
N TYR A 392 11.39 8.49 24.59
CA TYR A 392 10.66 9.18 23.53
C TYR A 392 9.78 8.20 22.74
N ARG A 393 8.72 8.76 22.14
CA ARG A 393 7.80 8.09 21.21
C ARG A 393 7.69 8.91 19.94
N VAL A 394 7.50 8.26 18.81
CA VAL A 394 7.11 8.93 17.58
C VAL A 394 5.69 8.51 17.22
N LEU A 395 4.85 9.50 16.98
CA LEU A 395 3.56 9.32 16.34
C LEU A 395 3.66 9.89 14.94
N VAL A 396 3.36 9.06 13.95
CA VAL A 396 3.14 9.52 12.57
C VAL A 396 1.64 9.68 12.39
N PHE A 397 1.24 10.75 11.71
CA PHE A 397 -0.16 11.08 11.43
C PHE A 397 -0.27 11.43 9.96
N GLU A 398 -0.92 10.58 9.19
CA GLU A 398 -1.02 10.70 7.75
C GLU A 398 -2.48 10.87 7.34
N MET A 399 -2.73 11.86 6.49
CA MET A 399 -4.02 12.11 5.86
C MET A 399 -3.83 12.25 4.36
N GLU A 400 -4.80 11.77 3.61
CA GLU A 400 -4.86 11.96 2.18
C GLU A 400 -5.61 13.24 1.82
N TYR A 401 -5.11 13.91 0.78
CA TYR A 401 -5.67 15.14 0.25
C TYR A 401 -5.70 15.10 -1.28
N PRO A 402 -6.64 15.81 -1.93
CA PRO A 402 -6.56 16.03 -3.36
C PRO A 402 -5.38 16.96 -3.67
N ILE A 403 -4.57 16.64 -4.69
CA ILE A 403 -3.45 17.50 -5.07
C ILE A 403 -3.92 18.88 -5.55
N ASN A 404 -5.04 18.93 -6.25
CA ASN A 404 -5.65 20.17 -6.71
C ASN A 404 -6.53 20.75 -5.59
N LEU A 405 -5.97 21.64 -4.81
CA LEU A 405 -6.71 22.36 -3.76
C LEU A 405 -7.61 23.42 -4.40
N ARG A 406 -8.71 23.00 -5.04
CA ARG A 406 -9.56 23.84 -5.90
C ARG A 406 -10.00 25.16 -5.26
N ARG A 407 -10.42 25.12 -3.99
CA ARG A 407 -10.85 26.32 -3.24
C ARG A 407 -9.70 27.26 -2.89
N TYR A 408 -8.46 26.82 -2.94
CA TYR A 408 -7.29 27.55 -2.47
C TYR A 408 -6.34 27.95 -3.59
N GLY A 409 -6.73 27.74 -4.85
CA GLY A 409 -5.95 28.18 -6.02
C GLY A 409 -5.14 27.06 -6.68
N GLY A 410 -5.35 25.80 -6.32
CA GLY A 410 -4.75 24.65 -7.00
C GLY A 410 -3.48 24.10 -6.34
N LYS A 411 -2.81 23.18 -7.04
CA LYS A 411 -1.67 22.40 -6.50
C LYS A 411 -0.47 23.20 -6.02
N GLN A 412 -0.27 24.41 -6.53
CA GLN A 412 0.81 25.30 -6.08
C GLN A 412 0.67 25.74 -4.61
N LYS A 413 -0.49 25.55 -3.99
CA LYS A 413 -0.69 25.82 -2.57
C LYS A 413 0.13 24.90 -1.67
N TRP A 414 0.52 23.73 -2.13
CA TRP A 414 1.41 22.84 -1.38
C TRP A 414 2.84 23.39 -1.22
N ASP A 415 3.24 24.42 -1.99
CA ASP A 415 4.49 25.16 -1.81
C ASP A 415 4.32 26.40 -0.91
N ASP A 416 3.10 26.77 -0.52
CA ASP A 416 2.81 27.88 0.38
C ASP A 416 2.93 27.43 1.84
N ARG A 417 4.09 27.74 2.44
CA ARG A 417 4.42 27.36 3.82
C ARG A 417 3.34 27.75 4.82
N SER A 418 2.82 28.97 4.72
CA SER A 418 1.80 29.48 5.65
C SER A 418 0.50 28.69 5.57
N PHE A 419 0.12 28.24 4.38
CA PHE A 419 -1.04 27.36 4.19
C PHE A 419 -0.78 25.95 4.75
N VAL A 420 0.37 25.39 4.47
CA VAL A 420 0.74 24.03 4.93
C VAL A 420 0.87 23.99 6.46
N ASP A 421 1.39 25.07 7.08
CA ASP A 421 1.45 25.19 8.54
C ASP A 421 0.06 25.23 9.18
N ILE A 422 -0.97 25.75 8.51
CA ILE A 422 -2.37 25.68 9.00
C ILE A 422 -2.83 24.22 9.07
N ILE A 423 -2.54 23.41 8.05
CA ILE A 423 -2.90 21.99 8.04
C ILE A 423 -2.17 21.27 9.19
N HIS A 424 -0.86 21.44 9.30
CA HIS A 424 -0.08 20.80 10.36
C HIS A 424 -0.54 21.19 11.77
N ASN A 425 -0.84 22.46 12.00
CA ASN A 425 -1.39 22.94 13.26
C ASN A 425 -2.78 22.35 13.55
N GLY A 426 -3.60 22.13 12.51
CA GLY A 426 -4.87 21.43 12.64
C GLY A 426 -4.68 19.99 13.13
N HIS A 427 -3.66 19.28 12.66
CA HIS A 427 -3.29 17.95 13.18
C HIS A 427 -2.89 18.00 14.66
N ILE A 428 -2.14 19.03 15.08
CA ILE A 428 -1.78 19.25 16.49
C ILE A 428 -3.03 19.46 17.36
N GLU A 429 -3.98 20.29 16.91
CA GLU A 429 -5.22 20.53 17.64
C GLU A 429 -6.08 19.26 17.75
N LEU A 430 -6.20 18.48 16.65
CA LEU A 430 -6.91 17.21 16.66
C LEU A 430 -6.27 16.23 17.65
N LEU A 431 -4.96 16.03 17.56
CA LEU A 431 -4.23 15.11 18.44
C LEU A 431 -4.28 15.55 19.91
N SER A 432 -4.37 16.86 20.18
CA SER A 432 -4.54 17.38 21.53
C SER A 432 -5.88 16.99 22.19
N ARG A 433 -6.89 16.60 21.38
CA ARG A 433 -8.17 16.05 21.86
C ARG A 433 -8.11 14.54 22.07
N LEU A 434 -7.24 13.84 21.34
CA LEU A 434 -7.16 12.37 21.33
C LEU A 434 -6.12 11.83 22.33
N ILE A 435 -5.07 12.62 22.62
CA ILE A 435 -3.89 12.20 23.38
C ILE A 435 -3.74 13.10 24.61
N LYS A 436 -3.59 12.45 25.78
CA LYS A 436 -3.44 13.13 27.09
C LYS A 436 -2.18 13.99 27.10
N ASN A 437 -2.36 15.26 27.46
CA ASN A 437 -1.26 16.23 27.59
C ASN A 437 -0.37 16.30 26.34
N PHE A 438 -0.99 16.24 25.14
CA PHE A 438 -0.26 16.16 23.86
C PHE A 438 0.73 17.32 23.70
N LYS A 439 0.29 18.58 23.92
CA LYS A 439 1.12 19.76 23.72
C LYS A 439 2.28 19.83 24.73
N GLU A 440 2.08 19.40 25.96
CA GLU A 440 3.11 19.35 27.00
C GLU A 440 4.14 18.24 26.75
N ASN A 441 3.71 17.17 26.09
CA ASN A 441 4.57 16.05 25.71
C ASN A 441 5.29 16.28 24.39
N LEU A 442 4.85 17.23 23.56
CA LEU A 442 5.43 17.51 22.26
C LEU A 442 6.83 18.10 22.39
N VAL A 443 7.82 17.43 21.81
CA VAL A 443 9.23 17.85 21.79
C VAL A 443 9.58 18.53 20.46
N ALA A 444 9.16 17.92 19.36
CA ALA A 444 9.37 18.41 18.01
C ALA A 444 8.30 17.88 17.08
N SER A 445 8.04 18.61 16.03
CA SER A 445 7.19 18.14 14.93
C SER A 445 7.73 18.60 13.58
N MET A 446 7.39 17.85 12.55
CA MET A 446 7.65 18.21 11.15
C MET A 446 6.63 17.53 10.25
N TYR A 447 6.67 17.84 8.96
CA TYR A 447 5.75 17.26 7.98
C TYR A 447 6.40 17.08 6.62
N PHE A 448 5.83 16.17 5.81
CA PHE A 448 6.06 16.09 4.38
C PHE A 448 4.74 16.33 3.64
N THR A 449 4.81 17.20 2.64
CA THR A 449 3.68 17.50 1.74
C THR A 449 3.64 16.49 0.58
N PRO A 450 2.55 16.40 -0.18
CA PRO A 450 2.51 15.64 -1.42
C PRO A 450 3.65 16.03 -2.40
N ILE A 451 4.02 17.30 -2.45
CA ILE A 451 5.11 17.77 -3.32
C ILE A 451 6.48 17.33 -2.80
N ASP A 452 6.69 17.26 -1.49
CA ASP A 452 7.93 16.71 -0.90
C ASP A 452 8.05 15.22 -1.21
N ASN A 453 6.95 14.47 -1.13
CA ASN A 453 6.89 13.06 -1.53
C ASN A 453 7.21 12.88 -3.02
N TRP A 454 6.70 13.75 -3.90
CA TRP A 454 7.04 13.73 -5.32
C TRP A 454 8.51 14.03 -5.59
N ARG A 455 9.10 15.02 -4.89
CA ARG A 455 10.54 15.31 -4.98
C ARG A 455 11.38 14.11 -4.54
N ARG A 456 10.92 13.41 -3.51
CA ARG A 456 11.56 12.19 -3.00
C ARG A 456 11.44 11.01 -3.97
N ASN A 457 10.29 10.83 -4.59
CA ASN A 457 10.01 9.77 -5.56
C ASN A 457 9.44 10.34 -6.86
N PRO A 458 10.29 10.66 -7.86
CA PRO A 458 9.85 11.27 -9.11
C PRO A 458 8.86 10.44 -9.94
N SER A 459 8.77 9.12 -9.70
CA SER A 459 7.78 8.25 -10.34
C SER A 459 6.39 8.37 -9.70
N ALA A 460 6.33 8.78 -8.43
CA ALA A 460 5.09 9.09 -7.73
C ALA A 460 4.69 10.54 -8.00
N ILE A 461 4.20 10.80 -9.19
CA ILE A 461 3.79 12.16 -9.61
C ILE A 461 2.78 12.71 -8.60
N TYR A 462 3.01 13.94 -8.15
CA TYR A 462 2.24 14.61 -7.09
C TYR A 462 2.27 13.90 -5.72
N GLY A 463 3.21 12.99 -5.51
CA GLY A 463 3.29 12.20 -4.28
C GLY A 463 2.30 11.04 -4.21
N HIS A 464 1.61 10.73 -5.32
CA HIS A 464 0.66 9.62 -5.37
C HIS A 464 1.36 8.27 -5.25
N GLU A 465 1.17 7.59 -4.13
CA GLU A 465 1.96 6.40 -3.76
C GLU A 465 1.52 5.11 -4.43
N LEU A 466 0.26 5.02 -4.86
CA LEU A 466 -0.34 3.80 -5.43
C LEU A 466 -0.01 3.58 -6.91
N GLY A 467 0.78 4.48 -7.51
CA GLY A 467 1.09 4.42 -8.94
C GLY A 467 -0.04 4.94 -9.83
N GLY A 468 -0.89 5.80 -9.31
CA GLY A 468 -2.08 6.40 -9.92
C GLY A 468 -3.36 5.96 -9.24
N ASP A 469 -4.43 6.71 -9.45
CA ASP A 469 -5.74 6.46 -8.88
C ASP A 469 -6.16 4.98 -9.08
N VAL A 470 -6.89 4.45 -8.11
CA VAL A 470 -7.32 3.04 -8.07
C VAL A 470 -8.82 2.89 -8.27
N SER A 471 -9.49 3.94 -8.73
CA SER A 471 -10.95 4.03 -8.87
C SER A 471 -11.38 4.41 -10.29
N GLY A 472 -12.67 4.29 -10.56
CA GLY A 472 -13.30 4.70 -11.79
C GLY A 472 -12.65 4.08 -13.05
N PRO A 473 -12.20 4.91 -14.00
CA PRO A 473 -11.56 4.40 -15.22
C PRO A 473 -10.26 3.63 -14.99
N GLN A 474 -9.67 3.72 -13.79
CA GLN A 474 -8.43 3.03 -13.39
C GLN A 474 -8.68 1.91 -12.39
N TRP A 475 -9.94 1.53 -12.18
CA TRP A 475 -10.27 0.40 -11.34
C TRP A 475 -10.08 -0.94 -12.09
N TYR A 476 -9.63 -1.97 -11.39
CA TYR A 476 -9.47 -3.37 -11.82
C TYR A 476 -8.96 -3.51 -13.27
N THR A 477 -9.81 -3.88 -14.24
CA THR A 477 -9.45 -4.02 -15.67
C THR A 477 -9.11 -2.68 -16.36
N GLY A 478 -9.49 -1.58 -15.76
CA GLY A 478 -9.08 -0.23 -16.18
C GLY A 478 -7.60 0.07 -15.95
N ARG A 479 -6.92 -0.67 -15.07
CA ARG A 479 -5.47 -0.54 -14.86
C ARG A 479 -4.68 -1.12 -16.05
N ILE A 480 -3.37 -0.85 -16.07
CA ILE A 480 -2.47 -1.41 -17.08
C ILE A 480 -2.44 -2.94 -16.92
N TYR A 481 -2.54 -3.68 -18.01
CA TYR A 481 -2.36 -5.12 -17.98
C TYR A 481 -0.87 -5.47 -17.82
N PRO A 482 -0.48 -6.43 -16.98
CA PRO A 482 0.92 -6.72 -16.70
C PRO A 482 1.72 -7.19 -17.92
N ARG A 483 1.09 -7.82 -18.93
CA ARG A 483 1.70 -8.17 -20.22
C ARG A 483 1.34 -7.13 -21.27
N SER A 484 2.36 -6.48 -21.85
CA SER A 484 2.15 -5.62 -23.02
C SER A 484 1.80 -6.43 -24.28
N LYS A 485 1.10 -5.83 -25.24
CA LYS A 485 0.99 -6.37 -26.59
C LYS A 485 2.35 -6.46 -27.30
N ILE A 486 3.36 -5.74 -26.80
CA ILE A 486 4.74 -5.81 -27.28
C ILE A 486 5.42 -7.00 -26.60
N GLN A 487 5.64 -8.07 -27.35
CA GLN A 487 6.24 -9.30 -26.80
C GLN A 487 7.54 -9.03 -26.02
N GLY A 488 7.59 -9.49 -24.76
CA GLY A 488 8.72 -9.34 -23.87
C GLY A 488 8.74 -8.03 -23.08
N LEU A 489 7.73 -7.15 -23.25
CA LEU A 489 7.53 -5.95 -22.43
C LEU A 489 6.45 -6.22 -21.39
N TYR A 490 6.74 -5.85 -20.13
CA TYR A 490 5.84 -6.06 -18.99
C TYR A 490 5.77 -4.82 -18.11
N PHE A 491 4.72 -4.76 -17.28
CA PHE A 491 4.50 -3.70 -16.30
C PHE A 491 4.33 -4.30 -14.90
N SER A 492 4.89 -3.65 -13.90
CA SER A 492 4.73 -3.98 -12.48
C SER A 492 4.33 -2.77 -11.63
N ASN A 493 4.02 -1.64 -12.26
CA ASN A 493 3.44 -0.45 -11.64
C ASN A 493 2.27 0.03 -12.50
N GLY A 494 1.24 0.60 -11.86
CA GLY A 494 0.00 0.95 -12.53
C GLY A 494 -0.86 -0.27 -12.92
N ILE A 495 -0.49 -1.46 -12.50
CA ILE A 495 -1.27 -2.69 -12.69
C ILE A 495 -2.15 -2.97 -11.47
N TRP A 496 -3.05 -3.95 -11.59
CA TRP A 496 -3.75 -4.54 -10.45
C TRP A 496 -2.91 -5.68 -9.83
N PRO A 497 -2.83 -5.78 -8.48
CA PRO A 497 -3.27 -4.79 -7.51
C PRO A 497 -2.33 -3.57 -7.49
N ALA A 498 -2.74 -2.49 -6.83
CA ALA A 498 -1.86 -1.32 -6.66
C ALA A 498 -0.53 -1.67 -5.97
N SER A 499 0.48 -0.84 -6.16
CA SER A 499 1.83 -1.08 -5.62
C SER A 499 1.89 -0.79 -4.12
N LEU A 500 1.49 -1.76 -3.30
CA LEU A 500 1.51 -1.70 -1.83
C LEU A 500 2.56 -2.66 -1.23
N THR A 501 2.65 -2.64 0.10
CA THR A 501 3.58 -3.48 0.88
C THR A 501 3.19 -4.96 0.97
N HIS A 502 2.06 -5.38 0.37
CA HIS A 502 1.77 -6.79 0.11
C HIS A 502 2.58 -7.36 -1.06
N LEU A 503 3.25 -6.52 -1.84
CA LEU A 503 4.11 -6.89 -2.99
C LEU A 503 3.37 -7.59 -4.14
N GLY A 504 2.05 -7.40 -4.25
CA GLY A 504 1.20 -8.10 -5.21
C GLY A 504 1.53 -7.75 -6.66
N SER A 505 1.72 -6.46 -6.98
CA SER A 505 2.04 -6.06 -8.36
C SER A 505 3.41 -6.60 -8.83
N GLY A 506 4.39 -6.69 -7.91
CA GLY A 506 5.67 -7.33 -8.19
C GLY A 506 5.55 -8.84 -8.43
N TYR A 507 4.73 -9.51 -7.61
CA TYR A 507 4.43 -10.95 -7.75
C TYR A 507 3.72 -11.26 -9.06
N VAL A 508 2.66 -10.51 -9.40
CA VAL A 508 1.89 -10.68 -10.64
C VAL A 508 2.77 -10.48 -11.87
N ALA A 509 3.56 -9.41 -11.90
CA ALA A 509 4.48 -9.16 -13.02
C ALA A 509 5.54 -10.27 -13.15
N ALA A 510 6.14 -10.71 -12.04
CA ALA A 510 7.12 -11.81 -12.05
C ALA A 510 6.49 -13.11 -12.57
N THR A 511 5.25 -13.40 -12.15
CA THR A 511 4.50 -14.56 -12.62
C THR A 511 4.33 -14.53 -14.13
N CYS A 512 3.87 -13.40 -14.68
CA CYS A 512 3.70 -13.23 -16.13
C CYS A 512 5.00 -13.47 -16.91
N VAL A 513 6.10 -12.84 -16.47
CA VAL A 513 7.42 -13.02 -17.13
C VAL A 513 7.90 -14.46 -17.05
N ALA A 514 7.79 -15.10 -15.88
CA ALA A 514 8.30 -16.44 -15.65
C ALA A 514 7.48 -17.53 -16.38
N GLU A 515 6.18 -17.32 -16.53
CA GLU A 515 5.28 -18.18 -17.34
C GLU A 515 5.65 -18.09 -18.81
N ASP A 516 5.76 -16.88 -19.36
CA ASP A 516 6.04 -16.65 -20.78
C ASP A 516 7.45 -17.15 -21.17
N LEU A 517 8.40 -17.13 -20.24
CA LEU A 517 9.74 -17.70 -20.43
C LEU A 517 9.82 -19.20 -20.11
N GLY A 518 8.74 -19.84 -19.67
CA GLY A 518 8.67 -21.27 -19.34
C GLY A 518 9.56 -21.68 -18.17
N VAL A 519 9.81 -20.77 -17.22
CA VAL A 519 10.65 -21.05 -16.04
C VAL A 519 9.86 -21.27 -14.76
N LYS A 520 8.65 -20.71 -14.60
CA LYS A 520 7.84 -20.83 -13.37
C LYS A 520 7.52 -22.26 -13.02
N GLN A 521 7.09 -23.07 -13.97
CA GLN A 521 6.68 -24.46 -13.79
C GLN A 521 7.82 -25.37 -13.29
N LYS A 522 9.07 -24.90 -13.36
CA LYS A 522 10.26 -25.61 -12.90
C LYS A 522 10.63 -25.29 -11.45
N GLN A 523 9.89 -24.39 -10.81
CA GLN A 523 10.23 -23.85 -9.49
C GLN A 523 9.36 -24.45 -8.40
N GLU A 524 9.84 -25.50 -7.71
CA GLU A 524 9.12 -26.11 -6.57
C GLU A 524 8.95 -25.15 -5.37
N TRP A 525 9.83 -24.16 -5.23
CA TRP A 525 9.79 -23.18 -4.16
C TRP A 525 8.69 -22.13 -4.36
N TRP A 526 8.20 -21.89 -5.57
CA TRP A 526 7.16 -20.92 -5.93
C TRP A 526 5.78 -21.55 -5.77
N ARG A 527 5.36 -21.78 -4.54
CA ARG A 527 4.22 -22.62 -4.22
C ARG A 527 3.29 -22.08 -3.14
N TRP A 528 3.72 -21.08 -2.37
CA TRP A 528 2.89 -20.56 -1.31
C TRP A 528 1.68 -19.84 -1.88
N LYS A 529 0.48 -20.18 -1.36
CA LYS A 529 -0.69 -19.35 -1.59
C LYS A 529 -0.65 -18.14 -0.66
N PRO A 530 -1.35 -17.05 -1.02
CA PRO A 530 -1.56 -15.93 -0.11
C PRO A 530 -1.99 -16.44 1.27
N TYR A 531 -1.56 -15.75 2.34
CA TYR A 531 -1.90 -16.05 3.74
C TYR A 531 -1.33 -17.36 4.32
N GLU A 532 -0.98 -18.38 3.52
CA GLU A 532 -0.52 -19.68 4.01
C GLU A 532 0.78 -19.63 4.81
N TYR A 533 1.76 -18.82 4.34
CA TYR A 533 3.03 -18.71 5.05
C TYR A 533 2.86 -17.98 6.39
N PHE A 534 1.98 -16.99 6.46
CA PHE A 534 1.61 -16.32 7.69
C PHE A 534 1.02 -17.29 8.72
N LEU A 535 0.05 -18.13 8.31
CA LEU A 535 -0.52 -19.17 9.17
C LEU A 535 0.49 -20.22 9.63
N LYS A 536 1.54 -20.47 8.83
CA LYS A 536 2.66 -21.34 9.24
C LYS A 536 3.51 -20.69 10.34
N LYS A 537 3.72 -19.37 10.27
CA LYS A 537 4.50 -18.62 11.26
C LYS A 537 3.79 -18.46 12.59
N LEU A 538 2.49 -18.39 12.59
CA LEU A 538 1.64 -18.20 13.77
C LEU A 538 0.63 -19.37 13.88
N PRO A 539 1.11 -20.58 14.24
CA PRO A 539 0.27 -21.77 14.27
C PRO A 539 -0.89 -21.70 15.29
N GLU A 540 -0.82 -20.82 16.27
CA GLU A 540 -1.91 -20.53 17.21
C GLU A 540 -3.14 -19.95 16.51
N LEU A 541 -2.98 -19.27 15.38
CA LEU A 541 -4.10 -18.72 14.58
C LEU A 541 -4.91 -19.81 13.87
N LYS A 542 -4.32 -21.00 13.68
CA LYS A 542 -5.06 -22.15 13.09
C LYS A 542 -6.10 -22.73 14.04
N LYS A 543 -6.11 -22.31 15.30
CA LYS A 543 -7.02 -22.79 16.34
C LYS A 543 -8.17 -21.83 16.61
N ILE A 544 -8.18 -20.68 15.93
CA ILE A 544 -9.22 -19.68 15.96
C ILE A 544 -10.21 -19.95 14.83
#